data_24a7d4519a237823bfe6dbadd2ee9cc8
#
_entry.id   24a7d4519a237823bfe6dbadd2ee9cc8
#
_cell.length_a   1.000
_cell.length_b   1.000
_cell.length_c   1.000
_cell.angle_alpha   90.00
_cell.angle_beta   90.00
_cell.angle_gamma   90.00
#
_symmetry.space_group_name_H-M   'P 1'
#
loop_
_entity.id
_entity.type
_entity.pdbx_description
1 polymer ?
#
loop_
_entity_poly.entity_id
_entity_poly.type
_entity_poly.pdbx_seq_one_letter_code
_entity_poly.pdbx_strand_id
1 'polypeptide(L)'
;MTSLITSSFIAFARDRFRLDWSGIHGAPHWGRVRHNGLLLAEHYNVDTAVVQWFAFLHDLERHDDWTDPLHGHRAATLAAEINADFMALSGAQLGLLQAACRGHSSGQTQADATVMVCWDADRLDLGRVGIYPDPQYLCTSFSRQAQVISGAHDRSLPRDDDSNNPGGGVNEASDFPEIEEPDIQLNELLPAIDGWQAPND
;
A
#
# COMPACT_ATOMS: atom_id res chain seq x y z
N MET A 1 1.40 -21.12 0.96
CA MET A 1 2.58 -20.24 0.68
C MET A 1 2.90 -19.48 1.94
N THR A 2 4.17 -19.31 2.30
CA THR A 2 4.56 -18.51 3.47
C THR A 2 4.30 -17.03 3.15
N SER A 3 3.60 -16.32 4.04
CA SER A 3 3.38 -14.87 3.88
C SER A 3 4.72 -14.13 3.75
N LEU A 4 4.82 -13.19 2.82
CA LEU A 4 6.00 -12.35 2.65
C LEU A 4 6.22 -11.46 3.89
N ILE A 5 5.13 -10.95 4.45
CA ILE A 5 5.12 -10.17 5.69
C ILE A 5 4.92 -11.13 6.86
N THR A 6 5.96 -11.30 7.67
CA THR A 6 5.99 -12.27 8.78
C THR A 6 5.54 -11.64 10.10
N SER A 7 5.10 -12.47 11.06
CA SER A 7 4.76 -12.00 12.40
C SER A 7 5.93 -11.35 13.12
N SER A 8 7.17 -11.80 12.86
CA SER A 8 8.38 -11.18 13.42
C SER A 8 8.59 -9.75 12.90
N PHE A 9 8.33 -9.51 11.60
CA PHE A 9 8.38 -8.16 11.05
C PHE A 9 7.26 -7.29 11.63
N ILE A 10 6.04 -7.81 11.78
CA ILE A 10 4.92 -7.06 12.38
C ILE A 10 5.24 -6.65 13.83
N ALA A 11 5.82 -7.56 14.63
CA ALA A 11 6.26 -7.23 15.98
C ALA A 11 7.33 -6.11 15.98
N PHE A 12 8.32 -6.22 15.08
CA PHE A 12 9.33 -5.17 14.88
C PHE A 12 8.70 -3.83 14.48
N ALA A 13 7.78 -3.84 13.51
CA ALA A 13 7.12 -2.63 13.03
C ALA A 13 6.29 -1.96 14.14
N ARG A 14 5.58 -2.77 14.94
CA ARG A 14 4.76 -2.28 16.05
C ARG A 14 5.60 -1.62 17.16
N ASP A 15 6.75 -2.20 17.51
CA ASP A 15 7.68 -1.62 18.49
C ASP A 15 8.31 -0.31 17.99
N ARG A 16 8.50 -0.19 16.67
CA ARG A 16 9.17 0.95 16.06
C ARG A 16 8.23 2.11 15.72
N PHE A 17 6.97 1.82 15.37
CA PHE A 17 6.02 2.83 14.96
C PHE A 17 5.65 3.77 16.10
N ARG A 18 5.73 5.08 15.86
CA ARG A 18 5.64 6.11 16.91
C ARG A 18 4.27 6.76 17.06
N LEU A 19 3.41 6.58 16.05
CA LEU A 19 2.06 7.13 16.03
C LEU A 19 1.04 6.10 16.51
N ASP A 20 -0.24 6.43 16.46
CA ASP A 20 -1.31 5.48 16.76
C ASP A 20 -1.29 4.32 15.75
N TRP A 21 -1.08 3.09 16.26
CA TRP A 21 -1.06 1.88 15.47
C TRP A 21 -2.35 1.67 14.65
N SER A 22 -3.49 2.08 15.21
CA SER A 22 -4.80 2.02 14.58
C SER A 22 -5.21 3.33 13.89
N GLY A 23 -4.32 4.31 13.88
CA GLY A 23 -4.56 5.65 13.34
C GLY A 23 -4.47 5.72 11.81
N ILE A 24 -4.59 6.95 11.32
CA ILE A 24 -4.67 7.25 9.87
C ILE A 24 -3.41 6.88 9.08
N HIS A 25 -2.26 6.71 9.73
CA HIS A 25 -0.99 6.27 9.12
C HIS A 25 -0.54 4.90 9.64
N GLY A 26 -1.37 4.20 10.43
CA GLY A 26 -1.05 2.93 11.07
C GLY A 26 -1.44 1.69 10.26
N ALA A 27 -1.50 0.55 10.93
CA ALA A 27 -1.70 -0.77 10.32
C ALA A 27 -2.95 -0.88 9.43
N PRO A 28 -4.12 -0.29 9.73
CA PRO A 28 -5.27 -0.33 8.84
C PRO A 28 -5.00 0.32 7.48
N HIS A 29 -4.27 1.45 7.48
CA HIS A 29 -3.82 2.11 6.25
C HIS A 29 -2.86 1.21 5.45
N TRP A 30 -1.85 0.63 6.10
CA TRP A 30 -0.89 -0.27 5.43
C TRP A 30 -1.57 -1.47 4.78
N GLY A 31 -2.59 -2.04 5.45
CA GLY A 31 -3.40 -3.13 4.91
C GLY A 31 -4.13 -2.74 3.63
N ARG A 32 -4.77 -1.55 3.60
CA ARG A 32 -5.47 -1.04 2.41
C ARG A 32 -4.51 -0.66 1.29
N VAL A 33 -3.35 -0.07 1.60
CA VAL A 33 -2.29 0.20 0.61
C VAL A 33 -1.79 -1.10 -0.01
N ARG A 34 -1.57 -2.16 0.79
CA ARG A 34 -1.21 -3.48 0.27
C ARG A 34 -2.29 -4.04 -0.66
N HIS A 35 -3.55 -3.98 -0.26
CA HIS A 35 -4.67 -4.43 -1.07
C HIS A 35 -4.74 -3.68 -2.42
N ASN A 36 -4.72 -2.35 -2.37
CA ASN A 36 -4.72 -1.51 -3.57
C ASN A 36 -3.53 -1.83 -4.48
N GLY A 37 -2.33 -1.96 -3.90
CA GLY A 37 -1.12 -2.27 -4.65
C GLY A 37 -1.15 -3.63 -5.34
N LEU A 38 -1.66 -4.67 -4.68
CA LEU A 38 -1.80 -5.99 -5.28
C LEU A 38 -2.86 -6.00 -6.39
N LEU A 39 -4.00 -5.33 -6.19
CA LEU A 39 -5.01 -5.15 -7.23
C LEU A 39 -4.44 -4.46 -8.48
N LEU A 40 -3.66 -3.39 -8.30
CA LEU A 40 -3.01 -2.70 -9.41
C LEU A 40 -1.96 -3.59 -10.10
N ALA A 41 -1.20 -4.36 -9.32
CA ALA A 41 -0.15 -5.24 -9.83
C ALA A 41 -0.66 -6.34 -10.78
N GLU A 42 -1.93 -6.72 -10.70
CA GLU A 42 -2.55 -7.66 -11.66
C GLU A 42 -2.59 -7.12 -13.10
N HIS A 43 -2.56 -5.79 -13.24
CA HIS A 43 -2.67 -5.11 -14.55
C HIS A 43 -1.32 -4.65 -15.13
N TYR A 44 -0.23 -4.83 -14.38
CA TYR A 44 1.09 -4.36 -14.78
C TYR A 44 2.17 -5.40 -14.45
N ASN A 45 3.18 -5.51 -15.32
CA ASN A 45 4.35 -6.33 -15.03
C ASN A 45 5.27 -5.61 -14.02
N VAL A 46 4.96 -5.75 -12.72
CA VAL A 46 5.65 -5.07 -11.61
C VAL A 46 6.12 -6.07 -10.55
N ASP A 47 7.05 -5.64 -9.71
CA ASP A 47 7.56 -6.45 -8.61
C ASP A 47 6.61 -6.41 -7.40
N THR A 48 5.80 -7.45 -7.24
CA THR A 48 4.81 -7.55 -6.16
C THR A 48 5.44 -7.66 -4.77
N ALA A 49 6.68 -8.13 -4.65
CA ALA A 49 7.39 -8.11 -3.37
C ALA A 49 7.71 -6.67 -2.96
N VAL A 50 8.19 -5.84 -3.89
CA VAL A 50 8.42 -4.41 -3.64
C VAL A 50 7.13 -3.71 -3.26
N VAL A 51 6.03 -3.95 -3.98
CA VAL A 51 4.71 -3.36 -3.69
C VAL A 51 4.24 -3.70 -2.27
N GLN A 52 4.37 -4.97 -1.85
CA GLN A 52 3.97 -5.38 -0.52
C GLN A 52 4.86 -4.76 0.57
N TRP A 53 6.18 -4.74 0.41
CA TRP A 53 7.08 -4.11 1.38
C TRP A 53 6.87 -2.60 1.47
N PHE A 54 6.61 -1.94 0.34
CA PHE A 54 6.25 -0.52 0.33
C PHE A 54 5.04 -0.23 1.22
N ALA A 55 3.99 -1.03 1.13
CA ALA A 55 2.77 -0.83 1.90
C ALA A 55 3.04 -0.74 3.42
N PHE A 56 3.96 -1.53 3.94
CA PHE A 56 4.28 -1.55 5.37
C PHE A 56 5.39 -0.58 5.79
N LEU A 57 6.24 -0.15 4.85
CA LEU A 57 7.42 0.64 5.20
C LEU A 57 7.27 2.13 4.95
N HIS A 58 6.46 2.56 3.96
CA HIS A 58 6.47 3.95 3.48
C HIS A 58 6.21 4.97 4.59
N ASP A 59 5.33 4.64 5.53
CA ASP A 59 4.94 5.48 6.67
C ASP A 59 5.47 4.98 8.04
N LEU A 60 6.20 3.85 8.11
CA LEU A 60 6.68 3.26 9.36
C LEU A 60 7.56 4.20 10.17
N GLU A 61 8.33 5.05 9.50
CA GLU A 61 9.21 6.04 10.13
C GLU A 61 8.57 7.44 10.25
N ARG A 62 7.25 7.50 10.23
CA ARG A 62 6.53 8.76 10.42
C ARG A 62 6.55 9.18 11.89
N HIS A 63 6.78 10.48 12.13
CA HIS A 63 6.90 11.05 13.46
C HIS A 63 5.75 12.01 13.81
N ASP A 64 4.97 12.41 12.80
CA ASP A 64 3.87 13.37 12.93
C ASP A 64 2.78 13.04 11.90
N ASP A 65 1.51 13.08 12.31
CA ASP A 65 0.38 12.79 11.42
C ASP A 65 0.14 13.86 10.36
N TRP A 66 0.66 15.08 10.56
CA TRP A 66 0.40 16.20 9.66
C TRP A 66 1.61 16.57 8.81
N THR A 67 2.70 17.02 9.44
CA THR A 67 3.85 17.59 8.70
C THR A 67 5.12 16.83 9.01
N ASP A 68 5.48 15.91 8.15
CA ASP A 68 6.73 15.15 8.24
C ASP A 68 7.36 14.91 6.86
N PRO A 69 8.01 15.92 6.28
CA PRO A 69 8.50 15.85 4.90
C PRO A 69 9.64 14.83 4.69
N LEU A 70 10.25 14.32 5.77
CA LEU A 70 11.39 13.42 5.68
C LEU A 70 11.05 11.95 6.00
N HIS A 71 9.78 11.63 6.32
CA HIS A 71 9.40 10.25 6.70
C HIS A 71 9.74 9.23 5.60
N GLY A 72 9.46 9.53 4.32
CA GLY A 72 9.79 8.64 3.22
C GLY A 72 11.29 8.43 3.02
N HIS A 73 12.13 9.42 3.34
CA HIS A 73 13.59 9.25 3.32
C HIS A 73 14.06 8.33 4.46
N ARG A 74 13.48 8.47 5.67
CA ARG A 74 13.78 7.60 6.81
C ARG A 74 13.31 6.17 6.53
N ALA A 75 12.12 5.99 5.97
CA ALA A 75 11.61 4.69 5.52
C ALA A 75 12.54 4.01 4.50
N ALA A 76 13.06 4.76 3.52
CA ALA A 76 14.01 4.25 2.54
C ALA A 76 15.37 3.86 3.17
N THR A 77 15.81 4.56 4.21
CA THR A 77 17.02 4.20 4.97
C THR A 77 16.78 2.93 5.77
N LEU A 78 15.66 2.86 6.51
CA LEU A 78 15.26 1.67 7.25
C LEU A 78 15.17 0.43 6.34
N ALA A 79 14.60 0.56 5.15
CA ALA A 79 14.52 -0.56 4.19
C ALA A 79 15.89 -1.18 3.91
N ALA A 80 16.95 -0.36 3.77
CA ALA A 80 18.31 -0.88 3.58
C ALA A 80 18.85 -1.57 4.84
N GLU A 81 18.58 -1.01 6.01
CA GLU A 81 19.06 -1.53 7.31
C GLU A 81 18.48 -2.92 7.60
N ILE A 82 17.19 -3.13 7.33
CA ILE A 82 16.47 -4.36 7.69
C ILE A 82 16.39 -5.39 6.56
N ASN A 83 16.94 -5.08 5.37
CA ASN A 83 16.79 -5.95 4.20
C ASN A 83 17.29 -7.38 4.44
N ALA A 84 18.45 -7.52 5.07
CA ALA A 84 19.03 -8.84 5.33
C ALA A 84 18.22 -9.66 6.36
N ASP A 85 17.59 -9.00 7.30
CA ASP A 85 16.91 -9.65 8.43
C ASP A 85 15.47 -10.08 8.09
N PHE A 86 14.77 -9.28 7.27
CA PHE A 86 13.34 -9.48 7.04
C PHE A 86 12.94 -9.66 5.57
N MET A 87 13.62 -9.01 4.63
CA MET A 87 13.09 -8.90 3.26
C MET A 87 13.85 -9.75 2.24
N ALA A 88 15.15 -9.89 2.38
CA ALA A 88 16.04 -10.58 1.44
C ALA A 88 15.85 -10.13 -0.03
N LEU A 89 15.54 -8.84 -0.24
CA LEU A 89 15.38 -8.27 -1.58
C LEU A 89 16.74 -8.16 -2.27
N SER A 90 16.74 -8.38 -3.58
CA SER A 90 17.91 -8.08 -4.43
C SER A 90 18.22 -6.57 -4.44
N GLY A 91 19.42 -6.20 -4.85
CA GLY A 91 19.80 -4.78 -4.94
C GLY A 91 18.88 -3.96 -5.85
N ALA A 92 18.35 -4.55 -6.94
CA ALA A 92 17.41 -3.90 -7.84
C ALA A 92 16.05 -3.66 -7.15
N GLN A 93 15.50 -4.68 -6.49
CA GLN A 93 14.26 -4.58 -5.73
C GLN A 93 14.36 -3.57 -4.58
N LEU A 94 15.46 -3.60 -3.83
CA LEU A 94 15.71 -2.65 -2.76
C LEU A 94 15.79 -1.21 -3.29
N GLY A 95 16.43 -1.01 -4.44
CA GLY A 95 16.49 0.28 -5.13
C GLY A 95 15.11 0.83 -5.49
N LEU A 96 14.22 -0.03 -6.03
CA LEU A 96 12.83 0.32 -6.34
C LEU A 96 12.05 0.67 -5.07
N LEU A 97 12.16 -0.14 -4.01
CA LEU A 97 11.51 0.12 -2.73
C LEU A 97 11.93 1.46 -2.12
N GLN A 98 13.23 1.72 -2.11
CA GLN A 98 13.76 2.99 -1.61
C GLN A 98 13.28 4.20 -2.44
N ALA A 99 13.21 4.06 -3.77
CA ALA A 99 12.68 5.11 -4.65
C ALA A 99 11.20 5.35 -4.38
N ALA A 100 10.40 4.28 -4.23
CA ALA A 100 9.00 4.36 -3.89
C ALA A 100 8.79 5.09 -2.55
N CYS A 101 9.50 4.70 -1.50
CA CYS A 101 9.39 5.34 -0.18
C CYS A 101 9.78 6.83 -0.22
N ARG A 102 10.91 7.20 -0.89
CA ARG A 102 11.33 8.60 -0.96
C ARG A 102 10.35 9.50 -1.69
N GLY A 103 9.68 8.98 -2.71
CA GLY A 103 8.87 9.79 -3.62
C GLY A 103 7.36 9.77 -3.37
N HIS A 104 6.81 8.92 -2.48
CA HIS A 104 5.36 8.72 -2.40
C HIS A 104 4.57 10.00 -2.09
N SER A 105 5.10 10.88 -1.27
CA SER A 105 4.48 12.16 -0.89
C SER A 105 4.91 13.35 -1.77
N SER A 106 5.70 13.14 -2.83
CA SER A 106 6.26 14.23 -3.65
C SER A 106 5.30 14.81 -4.69
N GLY A 107 4.15 14.18 -4.94
CA GLY A 107 3.22 14.56 -6.00
C GLY A 107 3.67 14.16 -7.43
N GLN A 108 4.82 13.50 -7.59
CA GLN A 108 5.27 12.98 -8.89
C GLN A 108 4.32 11.90 -9.41
N THR A 109 4.19 11.81 -10.75
CA THR A 109 3.33 10.84 -11.42
C THR A 109 4.06 10.01 -12.49
N GLN A 110 5.38 10.13 -12.57
CA GLN A 110 6.22 9.41 -13.54
C GLN A 110 7.45 8.81 -12.83
N ALA A 111 7.58 7.48 -12.94
CA ALA A 111 8.70 6.72 -12.41
C ALA A 111 8.75 5.33 -13.07
N ASP A 112 9.55 4.39 -12.53
CA ASP A 112 9.43 2.96 -12.83
C ASP A 112 8.01 2.45 -12.55
N ALA A 113 7.52 1.49 -13.31
CA ALA A 113 6.16 0.97 -13.19
C ALA A 113 5.84 0.46 -11.77
N THR A 114 6.79 -0.24 -11.13
CA THR A 114 6.63 -0.72 -9.75
C THR A 114 6.49 0.44 -8.76
N VAL A 115 7.28 1.48 -8.92
CA VAL A 115 7.23 2.69 -8.10
C VAL A 115 5.91 3.44 -8.30
N MET A 116 5.42 3.55 -9.53
CA MET A 116 4.14 4.17 -9.85
C MET A 116 2.97 3.43 -9.21
N VAL A 117 2.97 2.09 -9.23
CA VAL A 117 1.96 1.25 -8.56
C VAL A 117 1.99 1.47 -7.04
N CYS A 118 3.16 1.55 -6.42
CA CYS A 118 3.30 1.88 -5.01
C CYS A 118 2.66 3.23 -4.67
N TRP A 119 2.95 4.27 -5.43
CA TRP A 119 2.40 5.60 -5.21
C TRP A 119 0.89 5.67 -5.40
N ASP A 120 0.37 4.99 -6.42
CA ASP A 120 -1.07 4.92 -6.66
C ASP A 120 -1.80 4.17 -5.54
N ALA A 121 -1.20 3.08 -5.04
CA ALA A 121 -1.77 2.30 -3.94
C ALA A 121 -1.99 3.14 -2.67
N ASP A 122 -1.04 4.01 -2.33
CA ASP A 122 -1.15 4.95 -1.20
C ASP A 122 -2.17 6.06 -1.49
N ARG A 123 -2.10 6.71 -2.66
CA ARG A 123 -3.01 7.79 -3.05
C ARG A 123 -4.47 7.35 -3.16
N LEU A 124 -4.73 6.12 -3.53
CA LEU A 124 -6.08 5.55 -3.53
C LEU A 124 -6.68 5.43 -2.12
N ASP A 125 -5.87 5.45 -1.05
CA ASP A 125 -6.34 5.42 0.34
C ASP A 125 -6.55 6.80 0.98
N LEU A 126 -6.52 7.89 0.22
CA LEU A 126 -6.70 9.27 0.73
C LEU A 126 -8.08 9.53 1.35
N GLY A 127 -9.08 8.68 1.12
CA GLY A 127 -10.37 8.79 1.81
C GLY A 127 -10.26 8.71 3.33
N ARG A 128 -9.23 8.04 3.88
CA ARG A 128 -8.92 7.98 5.32
C ARG A 128 -8.71 9.36 5.97
N VAL A 129 -8.32 10.34 5.18
CA VAL A 129 -8.13 11.74 5.59
C VAL A 129 -9.16 12.68 4.96
N GLY A 130 -10.29 12.14 4.46
CA GLY A 130 -11.40 12.91 3.91
C GLY A 130 -11.18 13.45 2.49
N ILE A 131 -10.18 12.93 1.77
CA ILE A 131 -9.86 13.37 0.40
C ILE A 131 -10.29 12.30 -0.59
N TYR A 132 -11.16 12.65 -1.55
CA TYR A 132 -11.48 11.77 -2.67
C TYR A 132 -10.31 11.77 -3.67
N PRO A 133 -9.74 10.60 -4.05
CA PRO A 133 -8.58 10.56 -4.93
C PRO A 133 -8.86 11.18 -6.29
N ASP A 134 -8.04 12.14 -6.71
CA ASP A 134 -8.16 12.81 -8.00
C ASP A 134 -7.32 12.08 -9.05
N PRO A 135 -7.93 11.62 -10.19
CA PRO A 135 -7.23 10.89 -11.24
C PRO A 135 -6.03 11.64 -11.83
N GLN A 136 -5.97 12.98 -11.77
CA GLN A 136 -4.82 13.74 -12.27
C GLN A 136 -3.52 13.46 -11.49
N TYR A 137 -3.63 13.06 -10.21
CA TYR A 137 -2.48 12.73 -9.35
C TYR A 137 -2.16 11.24 -9.32
N LEU A 138 -2.93 10.39 -10.00
CA LEU A 138 -2.61 8.97 -10.13
C LEU A 138 -1.68 8.75 -11.33
N CYS A 139 -0.80 7.76 -11.22
CA CYS A 139 0.26 7.49 -12.19
C CYS A 139 -0.21 6.60 -13.34
N THR A 140 -0.96 5.54 -13.01
CA THR A 140 -1.28 4.45 -13.93
C THR A 140 -2.68 4.62 -14.54
N SER A 141 -2.89 4.07 -15.74
CA SER A 141 -4.18 4.20 -16.42
C SER A 141 -5.31 3.43 -15.72
N PHE A 142 -5.00 2.29 -15.10
CA PHE A 142 -6.00 1.49 -14.38
C PHE A 142 -6.42 2.19 -13.07
N SER A 143 -5.48 2.74 -12.30
CA SER A 143 -5.82 3.46 -11.06
C SER A 143 -6.72 4.67 -11.28
N ARG A 144 -6.64 5.30 -12.47
CA ARG A 144 -7.47 6.47 -12.85
C ARG A 144 -8.92 6.13 -13.18
N GLN A 145 -9.29 4.86 -13.27
CA GLN A 145 -10.67 4.46 -13.58
C GLN A 145 -11.60 4.79 -12.41
N ALA A 146 -12.77 5.33 -12.71
CA ALA A 146 -13.70 5.80 -11.69
C ALA A 146 -14.12 4.70 -10.71
N GLN A 147 -14.33 3.47 -11.19
CA GLN A 147 -14.68 2.32 -10.34
C GLN A 147 -13.55 1.90 -9.42
N VAL A 148 -12.28 2.02 -9.84
CA VAL A 148 -11.11 1.72 -8.99
C VAL A 148 -11.00 2.75 -7.88
N ILE A 149 -11.13 4.04 -8.22
CA ILE A 149 -11.11 5.15 -7.25
C ILE A 149 -12.27 5.02 -6.26
N SER A 150 -13.50 4.82 -6.74
CA SER A 150 -14.68 4.68 -5.87
C SER A 150 -14.53 3.50 -4.91
N GLY A 151 -14.18 2.31 -5.42
CA GLY A 151 -13.99 1.14 -4.58
C GLY A 151 -12.88 1.29 -3.53
N ALA A 152 -11.78 1.96 -3.88
CA ALA A 152 -10.71 2.27 -2.92
C ALA A 152 -11.15 3.30 -1.88
N HIS A 153 -11.86 4.35 -2.30
CA HIS A 153 -12.43 5.35 -1.39
C HIS A 153 -13.40 4.70 -0.38
N ASP A 154 -14.34 3.87 -0.84
CA ASP A 154 -15.30 3.19 0.03
C ASP A 154 -14.61 2.32 1.10
N ARG A 155 -13.49 1.64 0.73
CA ARG A 155 -12.68 0.86 1.69
C ARG A 155 -11.92 1.72 2.70
N SER A 156 -11.66 2.98 2.37
CA SER A 156 -10.89 3.89 3.23
C SER A 156 -11.73 4.62 4.28
N LEU A 157 -13.06 4.57 4.15
CA LEU A 157 -13.97 5.20 5.09
C LEU A 157 -14.10 4.37 6.39
N PRO A 158 -14.30 5.03 7.56
CA PRO A 158 -14.62 4.33 8.79
C PRO A 158 -15.88 3.48 8.63
N ARG A 159 -15.88 2.28 9.21
CA ARG A 159 -17.09 1.42 9.27
C ARG A 159 -17.88 1.73 10.53
N ASP A 160 -19.21 1.71 10.44
CA ASP A 160 -20.11 2.05 11.56
C ASP A 160 -19.95 1.12 12.79
N ASP A 161 -19.41 -0.09 12.60
CA ASP A 161 -19.12 -1.05 13.67
C ASP A 161 -17.88 -0.71 14.50
N ASP A 162 -16.94 0.11 13.98
CA ASP A 162 -15.76 0.55 14.74
C ASP A 162 -16.11 1.55 15.86
N SER A 163 -17.28 2.19 15.80
CA SER A 163 -17.73 3.20 16.80
C SER A 163 -18.19 2.62 18.14
N ASN A 164 -18.39 1.29 18.26
CA ASN A 164 -18.97 0.66 19.45
C ASN A 164 -17.99 -0.14 20.33
N ASN A 165 -16.67 -0.11 20.07
CA ASN A 165 -15.69 -0.82 20.90
C ASN A 165 -14.50 0.07 21.33
N PRO A 166 -14.66 1.00 22.30
CA PRO A 166 -13.58 1.88 22.77
C PRO A 166 -12.56 1.19 23.68
N GLY A 167 -12.45 -0.14 23.70
CA GLY A 167 -11.60 -0.87 24.62
C GLY A 167 -11.22 -2.30 24.23
N GLY A 168 -11.35 -2.67 22.96
CA GLY A 168 -10.94 -3.98 22.47
C GLY A 168 -9.42 -4.12 22.47
N GLY A 169 -8.87 -4.83 23.45
CA GLY A 169 -7.49 -5.27 23.43
C GLY A 169 -7.24 -6.14 22.21
N VAL A 170 -6.31 -5.71 21.37
CA VAL A 170 -5.90 -6.37 20.13
C VAL A 170 -5.23 -7.69 20.45
N ASN A 171 -5.76 -8.79 19.94
CA ASN A 171 -5.19 -10.12 20.04
C ASN A 171 -4.10 -10.33 18.98
N GLU A 172 -2.98 -10.87 19.40
CA GLU A 172 -1.64 -10.88 18.80
C GLU A 172 -1.46 -11.43 17.37
N ALA A 173 -2.45 -12.01 16.73
CA ALA A 173 -2.27 -12.59 15.39
C ALA A 173 -3.41 -12.24 14.40
N SER A 174 -4.49 -11.63 14.88
CA SER A 174 -5.68 -11.33 14.08
C SER A 174 -5.81 -9.85 13.67
N ASP A 175 -4.84 -9.01 14.01
CA ASP A 175 -4.88 -7.56 13.77
C ASP A 175 -4.66 -7.16 12.31
N PHE A 176 -4.19 -8.09 11.51
CA PHE A 176 -4.37 -8.02 10.06
C PHE A 176 -5.57 -8.90 9.77
N PRO A 177 -6.71 -8.34 9.30
CA PRO A 177 -7.73 -9.19 8.74
C PRO A 177 -7.01 -10.12 7.79
N GLU A 178 -7.22 -11.45 7.93
CA GLU A 178 -6.90 -12.36 6.83
C GLU A 178 -7.59 -11.70 5.65
N ILE A 179 -6.79 -11.05 4.81
CA ILE A 179 -7.27 -10.55 3.54
C ILE A 179 -7.45 -11.86 2.79
N GLU A 180 -8.68 -12.40 2.88
CA GLU A 180 -9.12 -13.41 1.93
C GLU A 180 -8.67 -12.85 0.59
N GLU A 181 -7.86 -13.63 -0.12
CA GLU A 181 -7.49 -13.27 -1.49
C GLU A 181 -8.79 -12.88 -2.16
N PRO A 182 -8.88 -11.70 -2.76
CA PRO A 182 -10.16 -11.19 -3.20
C PRO A 182 -10.77 -12.23 -4.13
N ASP A 183 -11.87 -12.86 -3.71
CA ASP A 183 -12.75 -13.64 -4.57
C ASP A 183 -13.52 -12.61 -5.44
N ILE A 184 -12.73 -11.75 -6.10
CA ILE A 184 -13.24 -10.81 -7.07
C ILE A 184 -13.49 -11.66 -8.31
N GLN A 185 -14.74 -11.97 -8.54
CA GLN A 185 -15.21 -12.41 -9.85
C GLN A 185 -14.91 -11.29 -10.84
N LEU A 186 -13.67 -11.26 -11.34
CA LEU A 186 -13.15 -10.26 -12.31
C LEU A 186 -14.08 -10.08 -13.54
N ASN A 187 -14.94 -11.05 -13.82
CA ASN A 187 -15.89 -11.03 -14.93
C ASN A 187 -17.04 -10.04 -14.75
N GLU A 188 -17.31 -9.54 -13.54
CA GLU A 188 -18.40 -8.59 -13.30
C GLU A 188 -17.96 -7.12 -13.36
N LEU A 189 -16.65 -6.84 -13.35
CA LEU A 189 -16.11 -5.47 -13.35
C LEU A 189 -15.52 -4.99 -14.67
N LEU A 190 -15.43 -5.86 -15.69
CA LEU A 190 -14.87 -5.49 -16.98
C LEU A 190 -15.96 -5.54 -18.05
N PRO A 191 -16.39 -4.40 -18.64
CA PRO A 191 -16.93 -4.45 -19.98
C PRO A 191 -15.83 -4.98 -20.91
N ALA A 192 -16.18 -5.95 -21.77
CA ALA A 192 -15.27 -6.51 -22.75
C ALA A 192 -14.57 -5.38 -23.52
N ILE A 193 -13.26 -5.26 -23.33
CA ILE A 193 -12.44 -4.39 -24.17
C ILE A 193 -12.12 -5.21 -25.41
N ASP A 194 -12.97 -5.08 -26.43
CA ASP A 194 -12.69 -5.57 -27.77
C ASP A 194 -11.44 -4.86 -28.31
N GLY A 195 -10.35 -5.62 -28.54
CA GLY A 195 -9.23 -5.14 -29.36
C GLY A 195 -7.83 -5.21 -28.76
N TRP A 196 -7.61 -5.79 -27.58
CA TRP A 196 -6.24 -5.97 -27.09
C TRP A 196 -5.62 -7.30 -27.58
N GLN A 197 -4.57 -7.23 -28.41
CA GLN A 197 -3.70 -8.36 -28.75
C GLN A 197 -2.36 -8.16 -28.03
N ALA A 198 -1.91 -9.20 -27.32
CA ALA A 198 -0.58 -9.23 -26.73
C ALA A 198 0.48 -9.08 -27.83
N PRO A 199 1.57 -8.32 -27.64
CA PRO A 199 2.70 -8.32 -28.54
C PRO A 199 3.30 -9.74 -28.55
N ASN A 200 3.45 -10.31 -29.76
CA ASN A 200 4.18 -11.54 -29.98
C ASN A 200 5.66 -11.30 -29.66
N ASP A 201 6.31 -12.32 -29.10
CA ASP A 201 7.71 -12.47 -28.71
C ASP A 201 8.73 -11.81 -29.63
#